data_5be39d6ee31ce280a8defb72c03e792f
#
_entry.id   5be39d6ee31ce280a8defb72c03e792f
#
_cell.length_a   1.000
_cell.length_b   1.000
_cell.length_c   1.000
_cell.angle_alpha   90.00
_cell.angle_beta   90.00
_cell.angle_gamma   90.00
#
_symmetry.space_group_name_H-M   'P 1'
#
loop_
_entity.id
_entity.type
_entity.pdbx_description
1 polymer ?
#
loop_
_entity_poly.entity_id
_entity_poly.type
_entity_poly.pdbx_seq_one_letter_code
_entity_poly.pdbx_strand_id
1 'polypeptide(L)'
;MKSIAFFNNKGGVGKTTLLCNLAASLAKVHNKKVLVIDADPQCNASAYLLPEEQLQSILMDEEHYSVDAFYEPIRRGVGYPKSIPTIVKSERFSVDLIVGDPKLSIREDLLATDWAATRNGDPRGFQTTYAFKELVSRFNNYDFVLIDIGPSLGALNRSVLLATDFFVMPLSVDIFSMMAVENIIKSLTSWKRALEDAIERHYKEEEYYFEIDNKKVQWDLNFAGYVMQQYRAKKKEGVRQAVGAFERIIEKQKLELNELSNFFNISPELTDLGEVPTLSSVVPLSQQAHAPIFDLGAKDGVVGAHYTRVSEAAEFFHKISGKLIERLSND
;
A
#
# COMPACT_ATOMS: atom_id res chain seq x y z
N MET A 1 -15.40 5.69 -0.38
CA MET A 1 -14.05 5.29 -0.82
C MET A 1 -13.15 5.18 0.40
N LYS A 2 -12.32 4.13 0.48
CA LYS A 2 -11.25 3.99 1.49
C LYS A 2 -9.92 3.83 0.76
N SER A 3 -8.92 4.61 1.14
CA SER A 3 -7.56 4.54 0.58
C SER A 3 -6.62 3.76 1.52
N ILE A 4 -5.84 2.82 0.96
CA ILE A 4 -5.04 1.89 1.74
C ILE A 4 -3.65 1.75 1.14
N ALA A 5 -2.61 2.15 1.87
CA ALA A 5 -1.22 1.89 1.49
C ALA A 5 -0.74 0.51 2.00
N PHE A 6 0.03 -0.19 1.18
CA PHE A 6 0.71 -1.42 1.63
C PHE A 6 2.15 -1.06 1.97
N PHE A 7 2.47 -1.06 3.26
CA PHE A 7 3.71 -0.51 3.75
C PHE A 7 4.49 -1.44 4.68
N ASN A 8 5.76 -1.59 4.38
CA ASN A 8 6.80 -2.07 5.26
C ASN A 8 8.14 -1.53 4.74
N ASN A 9 8.99 -1.03 5.62
CA ASN A 9 10.31 -0.50 5.25
C ASN A 9 11.36 -1.60 4.98
N LYS A 10 10.97 -2.87 5.02
CA LYS A 10 11.79 -4.01 4.60
C LYS A 10 11.42 -4.44 3.17
N GLY A 11 12.44 -4.60 2.31
CA GLY A 11 12.28 -5.16 0.97
C GLY A 11 12.01 -6.67 0.98
N GLY A 12 11.34 -7.18 -0.06
CA GLY A 12 11.16 -8.62 -0.26
C GLY A 12 10.16 -9.31 0.66
N VAL A 13 9.35 -8.56 1.42
CA VAL A 13 8.29 -9.13 2.29
C VAL A 13 7.00 -9.48 1.55
N GLY A 14 6.95 -9.34 0.22
CA GLY A 14 5.78 -9.68 -0.60
C GLY A 14 4.68 -8.63 -0.62
N LYS A 15 4.99 -7.34 -0.38
CA LYS A 15 4.02 -6.23 -0.43
C LYS A 15 3.17 -6.24 -1.70
N THR A 16 3.82 -6.09 -2.84
CA THR A 16 3.19 -6.04 -4.17
C THR A 16 2.36 -7.29 -4.46
N THR A 17 2.89 -8.49 -4.17
CA THR A 17 2.15 -9.74 -4.36
C THR A 17 0.89 -9.79 -3.50
N LEU A 18 0.98 -9.37 -2.24
CA LEU A 18 -0.18 -9.29 -1.34
C LEU A 18 -1.20 -8.28 -1.86
N LEU A 19 -0.77 -7.07 -2.17
CA LEU A 19 -1.63 -6.00 -2.68
C LEU A 19 -2.41 -6.45 -3.92
N CYS A 20 -1.73 -6.94 -4.95
CA CYS A 20 -2.36 -7.32 -6.21
C CYS A 20 -3.38 -8.46 -6.03
N ASN A 21 -3.07 -9.47 -5.20
CA ASN A 21 -4.01 -10.57 -4.94
C ASN A 21 -5.18 -10.15 -4.06
N LEU A 22 -4.98 -9.25 -3.08
CA LEU A 22 -6.08 -8.68 -2.30
C LEU A 22 -6.97 -7.77 -3.14
N ALA A 23 -6.39 -6.94 -4.03
CA ALA A 23 -7.12 -6.13 -4.99
C ALA A 23 -8.06 -6.99 -5.84
N ALA A 24 -7.54 -8.07 -6.41
CA ALA A 24 -8.33 -9.02 -7.18
C ALA A 24 -9.40 -9.73 -6.33
N SER A 25 -9.10 -10.10 -5.08
CA SER A 25 -10.07 -10.71 -4.19
C SER A 25 -11.21 -9.74 -3.84
N LEU A 26 -10.90 -8.48 -3.54
CA LEU A 26 -11.90 -7.44 -3.32
C LEU A 26 -12.80 -7.24 -4.54
N ALA A 27 -12.22 -7.22 -5.75
CA ALA A 27 -12.97 -7.03 -6.98
C ALA A 27 -13.81 -8.26 -7.37
N LYS A 28 -13.21 -9.45 -7.42
CA LYS A 28 -13.85 -10.67 -7.96
C LYS A 28 -14.76 -11.37 -6.96
N VAL A 29 -14.41 -11.35 -5.66
CA VAL A 29 -15.15 -12.10 -4.62
C VAL A 29 -16.15 -11.20 -3.90
N HIS A 30 -15.74 -9.97 -3.61
CA HIS A 30 -16.57 -9.03 -2.87
C HIS A 30 -17.28 -7.98 -3.75
N ASN A 31 -17.13 -8.09 -5.10
CA ASN A 31 -17.74 -7.18 -6.08
C ASN A 31 -17.47 -5.70 -5.79
N LYS A 32 -16.24 -5.36 -5.35
CA LYS A 32 -15.82 -4.00 -5.06
C LYS A 32 -15.16 -3.36 -6.27
N LYS A 33 -15.39 -2.07 -6.48
CA LYS A 33 -14.68 -1.29 -7.48
C LYS A 33 -13.34 -0.85 -6.90
N VAL A 34 -12.25 -1.40 -7.44
CA VAL A 34 -10.89 -1.23 -6.91
C VAL A 34 -10.01 -0.52 -7.92
N LEU A 35 -9.32 0.53 -7.46
CA LEU A 35 -8.21 1.17 -8.14
C LEU A 35 -6.91 0.80 -7.45
N VAL A 36 -5.92 0.37 -8.21
CA VAL A 36 -4.54 0.23 -7.75
C VAL A 36 -3.73 1.42 -8.25
N ILE A 37 -2.93 2.03 -7.37
CA ILE A 37 -1.96 3.06 -7.73
C ILE A 37 -0.57 2.50 -7.43
N ASP A 38 0.26 2.35 -8.46
CA ASP A 38 1.65 1.96 -8.29
C ASP A 38 2.50 3.22 -8.04
N ALA A 39 2.82 3.46 -6.78
CA ALA A 39 3.63 4.58 -6.32
C ALA A 39 5.06 4.16 -5.92
N ASP A 40 5.45 2.89 -6.17
CA ASP A 40 6.83 2.45 -6.05
C ASP A 40 7.58 2.80 -7.36
N PRO A 41 8.69 3.56 -7.32
CA PRO A 41 9.51 3.81 -8.50
C PRO A 41 10.06 2.54 -9.19
N GLN A 42 10.00 1.38 -8.53
CA GLN A 42 10.36 0.09 -9.12
C GLN A 42 9.23 -0.48 -10.00
N CYS A 43 8.02 0.07 -9.97
CA CYS A 43 6.87 -0.28 -10.79
C CYS A 43 6.50 -1.78 -10.76
N ASN A 44 6.71 -2.43 -9.62
CA ASN A 44 6.48 -3.87 -9.49
C ASN A 44 5.00 -4.26 -9.56
N ALA A 45 4.09 -3.41 -9.08
CA ALA A 45 2.65 -3.66 -9.18
C ALA A 45 2.18 -3.57 -10.63
N SER A 46 2.68 -2.58 -11.39
CA SER A 46 2.39 -2.43 -12.81
C SER A 46 2.86 -3.63 -13.62
N ALA A 47 4.10 -4.07 -13.40
CA ALA A 47 4.66 -5.25 -14.06
C ALA A 47 3.92 -6.56 -13.69
N TYR A 48 3.31 -6.64 -12.52
CA TYR A 48 2.54 -7.81 -12.11
C TYR A 48 1.11 -7.79 -12.69
N LEU A 49 0.49 -6.62 -12.75
CA LEU A 49 -0.92 -6.46 -13.16
C LEU A 49 -1.12 -6.45 -14.68
N LEU A 50 -0.10 -6.08 -15.45
CA LEU A 50 -0.19 -5.93 -16.90
C LEU A 50 0.84 -6.78 -17.65
N PRO A 51 0.48 -7.36 -18.80
CA PRO A 51 1.45 -7.95 -19.72
C PRO A 51 2.54 -6.94 -20.14
N GLU A 52 3.77 -7.43 -20.32
CA GLU A 52 4.93 -6.59 -20.61
C GLU A 52 4.73 -5.72 -21.86
N GLU A 53 4.16 -6.29 -22.94
CA GLU A 53 3.88 -5.57 -24.19
C GLU A 53 2.89 -4.41 -23.97
N GLN A 54 1.85 -4.63 -23.15
CA GLN A 54 0.87 -3.60 -22.81
C GLN A 54 1.51 -2.50 -21.95
N LEU A 55 2.28 -2.89 -20.94
CA LEU A 55 3.00 -1.94 -20.08
C LEU A 55 3.97 -1.08 -20.90
N GLN A 56 4.75 -1.70 -21.78
CA GLN A 56 5.67 -1.00 -22.66
C GLN A 56 4.94 -0.01 -23.59
N SER A 57 3.83 -0.42 -24.19
CA SER A 57 3.01 0.45 -25.04
C SER A 57 2.52 1.69 -24.29
N ILE A 58 2.06 1.51 -23.04
CA ILE A 58 1.58 2.62 -22.19
C ILE A 58 2.73 3.57 -21.85
N LEU A 59 3.88 3.05 -21.44
CA LEU A 59 5.02 3.87 -21.03
C LEU A 59 5.69 4.63 -22.20
N MET A 60 5.51 4.15 -23.42
CA MET A 60 6.00 4.80 -24.65
C MET A 60 4.99 5.75 -25.29
N ASP A 61 3.76 5.79 -24.80
CA ASP A 61 2.73 6.68 -25.29
C ASP A 61 3.00 8.11 -24.80
N GLU A 62 3.16 9.05 -25.74
CA GLU A 62 3.39 10.46 -25.42
C GLU A 62 2.17 11.13 -24.74
N GLU A 63 0.98 10.59 -24.93
CA GLU A 63 -0.26 11.06 -24.27
C GLU A 63 -0.44 10.46 -22.87
N HIS A 64 0.41 9.51 -22.46
CA HIS A 64 0.33 8.91 -21.14
C HIS A 64 0.64 9.94 -20.05
N TYR A 65 -0.36 10.22 -19.22
CA TYR A 65 -0.23 11.11 -18.07
C TYR A 65 0.03 10.29 -16.80
N SER A 66 1.28 10.28 -16.35
CA SER A 66 1.72 9.48 -15.20
C SER A 66 1.52 10.18 -13.86
N VAL A 67 1.72 9.44 -12.75
CA VAL A 67 1.75 10.04 -11.41
C VAL A 67 2.89 11.07 -11.29
N ASP A 68 4.04 10.84 -11.93
CA ASP A 68 5.14 11.83 -11.95
C ASP A 68 4.70 13.14 -12.63
N ALA A 69 3.99 13.04 -13.77
CA ALA A 69 3.47 14.20 -14.48
C ALA A 69 2.48 15.03 -13.62
N PHE A 70 1.77 14.40 -12.69
CA PHE A 70 0.91 15.10 -11.73
C PHE A 70 1.68 16.06 -10.82
N TYR A 71 2.93 15.74 -10.47
CA TYR A 71 3.79 16.60 -9.64
C TYR A 71 4.39 17.79 -10.40
N GLU A 72 4.43 17.76 -11.72
CA GLU A 72 5.16 18.79 -12.51
C GLU A 72 4.60 20.21 -12.34
N PRO A 73 3.27 20.47 -12.41
CA PRO A 73 2.72 21.80 -12.13
C PRO A 73 2.97 22.26 -10.68
N ILE A 74 2.94 21.33 -9.72
CA ILE A 74 3.19 21.62 -8.30
C ILE A 74 4.64 22.07 -8.12
N ARG A 75 5.60 21.35 -8.70
CA ARG A 75 7.01 21.71 -8.71
C ARG A 75 7.26 23.12 -9.27
N ARG A 76 6.50 23.51 -10.30
CA ARG A 76 6.56 24.84 -10.90
C ARG A 76 5.82 25.93 -10.11
N GLY A 77 5.16 25.59 -9.01
CA GLY A 77 4.37 26.54 -8.21
C GLY A 77 3.05 26.98 -8.87
N VAL A 78 2.57 26.22 -9.86
CA VAL A 78 1.30 26.53 -10.58
C VAL A 78 0.07 26.02 -9.80
N GLY A 79 0.27 25.05 -8.91
CA GLY A 79 -0.82 24.43 -8.14
C GLY A 79 -1.11 23.01 -8.61
N TYR A 80 -2.23 22.45 -8.12
CA TYR A 80 -2.64 21.09 -8.51
C TYR A 80 -3.15 21.05 -9.96
N PRO A 81 -2.71 20.05 -10.77
CA PRO A 81 -3.21 19.92 -12.13
C PRO A 81 -4.70 19.54 -12.14
N LYS A 82 -5.42 19.92 -13.19
CA LYS A 82 -6.82 19.50 -13.37
C LYS A 82 -6.93 18.06 -13.87
N SER A 83 -5.95 17.60 -14.63
CA SER A 83 -5.90 16.24 -15.17
C SER A 83 -5.57 15.22 -14.08
N ILE A 84 -6.08 14.01 -14.24
CA ILE A 84 -5.73 12.84 -13.43
C ILE A 84 -4.83 11.92 -14.25
N PRO A 85 -3.96 11.11 -13.61
CA PRO A 85 -3.18 10.10 -14.31
C PRO A 85 -4.05 9.13 -15.11
N THR A 86 -3.47 8.63 -16.21
CA THR A 86 -4.15 7.69 -17.10
C THR A 86 -4.48 6.41 -16.35
N ILE A 87 -5.76 6.03 -16.38
CA ILE A 87 -6.25 4.79 -15.76
C ILE A 87 -6.36 3.72 -16.85
N VAL A 88 -5.76 2.57 -16.59
CA VAL A 88 -5.82 1.39 -17.46
C VAL A 88 -6.45 0.23 -16.71
N LYS A 89 -6.98 -0.75 -17.44
CA LYS A 89 -7.65 -1.90 -16.84
C LYS A 89 -6.75 -3.13 -16.83
N SER A 90 -6.62 -3.76 -15.68
CA SER A 90 -6.04 -5.09 -15.55
C SER A 90 -7.15 -6.14 -15.61
N GLU A 91 -7.33 -6.74 -16.80
CA GLU A 91 -8.45 -7.64 -17.07
C GLU A 91 -8.45 -8.89 -16.18
N ARG A 92 -7.29 -9.55 -16.05
CA ARG A 92 -7.18 -10.78 -15.26
C ARG A 92 -7.40 -10.53 -13.76
N PHE A 93 -6.98 -9.39 -13.23
CA PHE A 93 -7.20 -9.01 -11.83
C PHE A 93 -8.55 -8.33 -11.61
N SER A 94 -9.25 -7.89 -12.65
CA SER A 94 -10.53 -7.18 -12.59
C SER A 94 -10.46 -5.87 -11.80
N VAL A 95 -9.34 -5.15 -11.90
CA VAL A 95 -9.08 -3.87 -11.23
C VAL A 95 -8.66 -2.81 -12.24
N ASP A 96 -8.87 -1.56 -11.87
CA ASP A 96 -8.31 -0.43 -12.58
C ASP A 96 -6.91 -0.12 -11.99
N LEU A 97 -5.99 0.40 -12.82
CA LEU A 97 -4.61 0.66 -12.46
C LEU A 97 -4.16 2.04 -12.93
N ILE A 98 -3.51 2.78 -12.07
CA ILE A 98 -2.60 3.87 -12.44
C ILE A 98 -1.19 3.29 -12.45
N VAL A 99 -0.60 3.25 -13.64
CA VAL A 99 0.72 2.67 -13.89
C VAL A 99 1.80 3.48 -13.19
N GLY A 100 2.76 2.79 -12.57
CA GLY A 100 3.92 3.40 -11.92
C GLY A 100 4.86 4.08 -12.92
N ASP A 101 5.60 5.05 -12.42
CA ASP A 101 6.59 5.79 -13.20
C ASP A 101 7.93 5.81 -12.45
N PRO A 102 9.02 5.26 -13.02
CA PRO A 102 10.35 5.32 -12.40
C PRO A 102 10.83 6.74 -12.09
N LYS A 103 10.31 7.75 -12.79
CA LYS A 103 10.61 9.17 -12.55
C LYS A 103 10.11 9.67 -11.21
N LEU A 104 9.17 8.97 -10.55
CA LEU A 104 8.76 9.30 -9.18
C LEU A 104 9.94 9.31 -8.20
N SER A 105 11.01 8.55 -8.46
CA SER A 105 12.23 8.62 -7.65
C SER A 105 12.86 10.02 -7.61
N ILE A 106 12.70 10.81 -8.67
CA ILE A 106 13.23 12.18 -8.75
C ILE A 106 12.45 13.14 -7.83
N ARG A 107 11.21 12.78 -7.48
CA ARG A 107 10.36 13.60 -6.59
C ARG A 107 10.73 13.48 -5.11
N GLU A 108 11.58 12.52 -4.75
CA GLU A 108 12.06 12.33 -3.38
C GLU A 108 12.69 13.60 -2.80
N ASP A 109 13.59 14.24 -3.56
CA ASP A 109 14.28 15.47 -3.13
C ASP A 109 13.31 16.66 -2.99
N LEU A 110 12.37 16.82 -3.92
CA LEU A 110 11.32 17.84 -3.85
C LEU A 110 10.47 17.65 -2.58
N LEU A 111 9.96 16.44 -2.37
CA LEU A 111 9.12 16.10 -1.21
C LEU A 111 9.88 16.22 0.11
N ALA A 112 11.19 15.90 0.14
CA ALA A 112 12.02 16.08 1.33
C ALA A 112 12.22 17.56 1.67
N THR A 113 12.50 18.39 0.67
CA THR A 113 12.70 19.83 0.82
C THR A 113 11.40 20.51 1.26
N ASP A 114 10.30 20.22 0.59
CA ASP A 114 9.01 20.84 0.88
C ASP A 114 8.39 20.32 2.18
N TRP A 115 8.77 19.12 2.67
CA TRP A 115 8.45 18.71 4.04
C TRP A 115 9.08 19.60 5.09
N ALA A 116 10.30 20.09 4.87
CA ALA A 116 10.90 21.06 5.80
C ALA A 116 10.14 22.39 5.77
N ALA A 117 9.66 22.85 4.61
CA ALA A 117 8.79 24.00 4.48
C ALA A 117 7.43 23.76 5.18
N THR A 118 6.80 22.58 4.98
CA THR A 118 5.56 22.19 5.69
C THR A 118 5.71 22.32 7.20
N ARG A 119 6.80 21.82 7.76
CA ARG A 119 7.09 21.91 9.21
C ARG A 119 7.20 23.35 9.73
N ASN A 120 7.48 24.30 8.86
CA ASN A 120 7.51 25.73 9.17
C ASN A 120 6.16 26.44 8.94
N GLY A 121 5.11 25.70 8.54
CA GLY A 121 3.79 26.29 8.28
C GLY A 121 3.59 26.81 6.85
N ASP A 122 4.59 26.69 5.97
CA ASP A 122 4.57 27.25 4.62
C ASP A 122 3.49 26.59 3.73
N PRO A 123 2.58 27.37 3.10
CA PRO A 123 1.50 26.86 2.24
C PRO A 123 2.00 26.01 1.08
N ARG A 124 3.13 26.38 0.47
CA ARG A 124 3.73 25.61 -0.62
C ARG A 124 4.21 24.24 -0.15
N GLY A 125 4.80 24.20 1.05
CA GLY A 125 5.20 22.94 1.68
C GLY A 125 4.00 22.00 1.85
N PHE A 126 2.89 22.51 2.35
CA PHE A 126 1.62 21.74 2.44
C PHE A 126 1.13 21.29 1.08
N GLN A 127 1.14 22.15 0.06
CA GLN A 127 0.71 21.82 -1.28
C GLN A 127 1.49 20.62 -1.85
N THR A 128 2.80 20.59 -1.73
CA THR A 128 3.64 19.50 -2.23
C THR A 128 3.48 18.25 -1.38
N THR A 129 3.49 18.37 -0.06
CA THR A 129 3.34 17.23 0.87
C THR A 129 2.03 16.48 0.67
N TYR A 130 0.94 17.21 0.42
CA TYR A 130 -0.40 16.66 0.22
C TYR A 130 -0.81 16.46 -1.24
N ALA A 131 0.14 16.54 -2.19
CA ALA A 131 -0.14 16.29 -3.61
C ALA A 131 -0.79 14.92 -3.85
N PHE A 132 -0.34 13.89 -3.13
CA PHE A 132 -0.91 12.56 -3.24
C PHE A 132 -2.32 12.46 -2.64
N LYS A 133 -2.62 13.21 -1.57
CA LYS A 133 -3.98 13.29 -1.00
C LYS A 133 -4.94 13.96 -1.97
N GLU A 134 -4.50 15.03 -2.62
CA GLU A 134 -5.27 15.68 -3.68
C GLU A 134 -5.53 14.73 -4.86
N LEU A 135 -4.53 13.95 -5.26
CA LEU A 135 -4.71 12.91 -6.30
C LEU A 135 -5.76 11.87 -5.88
N VAL A 136 -5.62 11.30 -4.69
CA VAL A 136 -6.49 10.24 -4.18
C VAL A 136 -7.94 10.74 -3.99
N SER A 137 -8.13 12.00 -3.59
CA SER A 137 -9.48 12.58 -3.39
C SER A 137 -10.32 12.60 -4.67
N ARG A 138 -9.70 12.50 -5.85
CA ARG A 138 -10.39 12.50 -7.15
C ARG A 138 -11.00 11.16 -7.55
N PHE A 139 -10.77 10.10 -6.77
CA PHE A 139 -11.23 8.74 -7.08
C PHE A 139 -12.41 8.29 -6.22
N ASN A 140 -13.30 9.20 -5.84
CA ASN A 140 -14.46 8.93 -4.97
C ASN A 140 -15.46 7.90 -5.53
N ASN A 141 -15.36 7.58 -6.82
CA ASN A 141 -16.18 6.58 -7.50
C ASN A 141 -15.70 5.13 -7.32
N TYR A 142 -14.59 4.90 -6.60
CA TYR A 142 -14.10 3.59 -6.20
C TYR A 142 -14.53 3.26 -4.76
N ASP A 143 -14.67 1.96 -4.47
CA ASP A 143 -14.83 1.50 -3.08
C ASP A 143 -13.50 1.55 -2.34
N PHE A 144 -12.43 1.09 -3.03
CA PHE A 144 -11.07 1.03 -2.51
C PHE A 144 -10.05 1.60 -3.50
N VAL A 145 -9.11 2.36 -2.96
CA VAL A 145 -7.88 2.77 -3.65
C VAL A 145 -6.71 2.13 -2.91
N LEU A 146 -6.06 1.13 -3.53
CA LEU A 146 -4.92 0.42 -2.96
C LEU A 146 -3.63 0.98 -3.55
N ILE A 147 -2.65 1.31 -2.71
CA ILE A 147 -1.44 2.00 -3.12
C ILE A 147 -0.22 1.16 -2.77
N ASP A 148 0.52 0.73 -3.80
CA ASP A 148 1.81 0.06 -3.62
C ASP A 148 2.92 1.10 -3.49
N ILE A 149 3.74 0.99 -2.43
CA ILE A 149 4.85 1.89 -2.15
C ILE A 149 6.14 1.13 -1.87
N GLY A 150 7.26 1.77 -2.12
CA GLY A 150 8.58 1.20 -1.95
C GLY A 150 8.94 0.88 -0.48
N PRO A 151 10.02 0.11 -0.24
CA PRO A 151 10.44 -0.28 1.10
C PRO A 151 11.34 0.77 1.76
N SER A 152 10.86 2.00 1.90
CA SER A 152 11.64 3.10 2.51
C SER A 152 10.81 3.91 3.49
N LEU A 153 11.48 4.63 4.38
CA LEU A 153 10.89 5.67 5.23
C LEU A 153 11.18 7.07 4.65
N GLY A 154 11.30 7.16 3.32
CA GLY A 154 11.61 8.37 2.58
C GLY A 154 10.43 9.33 2.45
N ALA A 155 10.68 10.45 1.76
CA ALA A 155 9.72 11.53 1.63
C ALA A 155 8.52 11.16 0.74
N LEU A 156 8.75 10.38 -0.32
CA LEU A 156 7.68 9.89 -1.18
C LEU A 156 6.70 9.00 -0.40
N ASN A 157 7.21 8.00 0.31
CA ASN A 157 6.36 7.10 1.10
C ASN A 157 5.65 7.84 2.24
N ARG A 158 6.30 8.83 2.87
CA ARG A 158 5.65 9.71 3.85
C ARG A 158 4.48 10.47 3.23
N SER A 159 4.66 11.09 2.05
CA SER A 159 3.60 11.82 1.35
C SER A 159 2.40 10.90 1.03
N VAL A 160 2.65 9.66 0.59
CA VAL A 160 1.60 8.67 0.34
C VAL A 160 0.89 8.28 1.64
N LEU A 161 1.65 7.98 2.72
CA LEU A 161 1.05 7.60 4.00
C LEU A 161 0.20 8.73 4.60
N LEU A 162 0.63 9.98 4.49
CA LEU A 162 -0.16 11.15 4.92
C LEU A 162 -1.42 11.37 4.06
N ALA A 163 -1.47 10.78 2.87
CA ALA A 163 -2.59 10.88 1.95
C ALA A 163 -3.65 9.80 2.15
N THR A 164 -3.30 8.69 2.81
CA THR A 164 -4.15 7.50 2.92
C THR A 164 -4.92 7.45 4.24
N ASP A 165 -6.10 6.81 4.19
CA ASP A 165 -6.91 6.58 5.39
C ASP A 165 -6.32 5.44 6.24
N PHE A 166 -5.75 4.42 5.57
CA PHE A 166 -5.25 3.21 6.23
C PHE A 166 -3.94 2.73 5.63
N PHE A 167 -3.20 1.95 6.40
CA PHE A 167 -2.15 1.09 5.84
C PHE A 167 -2.26 -0.34 6.33
N VAL A 168 -1.87 -1.28 5.46
CA VAL A 168 -1.69 -2.70 5.75
C VAL A 168 -0.20 -2.99 5.80
N MET A 169 0.24 -3.76 6.80
CA MET A 169 1.64 -4.13 6.98
C MET A 169 1.88 -5.62 6.64
N PRO A 170 2.42 -5.93 5.47
CA PRO A 170 2.94 -7.28 5.19
C PRO A 170 4.21 -7.51 6.00
N LEU A 171 4.30 -8.65 6.72
CA LEU A 171 5.41 -8.99 7.60
C LEU A 171 5.97 -10.36 7.26
N SER A 172 7.29 -10.51 7.23
CA SER A 172 7.95 -11.81 7.27
C SER A 172 8.36 -12.17 8.68
N VAL A 173 8.48 -13.49 8.97
CA VAL A 173 8.87 -13.98 10.29
C VAL A 173 10.40 -14.01 10.38
N ASP A 174 11.00 -12.86 10.70
CA ASP A 174 12.43 -12.70 10.93
C ASP A 174 12.75 -11.46 11.78
N ILE A 175 13.97 -11.41 12.29
CA ILE A 175 14.42 -10.35 13.20
C ILE A 175 14.41 -8.95 12.55
N PHE A 176 14.68 -8.85 11.24
CA PHE A 176 14.69 -7.56 10.55
C PHE A 176 13.28 -7.00 10.38
N SER A 177 12.29 -7.87 10.17
CA SER A 177 10.88 -7.45 10.14
C SER A 177 10.40 -6.93 11.50
N MET A 178 10.89 -7.47 12.60
CA MET A 178 10.63 -6.95 13.94
C MET A 178 11.22 -5.54 14.09
N MET A 179 12.51 -5.35 13.78
CA MET A 179 13.15 -4.02 13.81
C MET A 179 12.47 -3.02 12.87
N ALA A 180 11.88 -3.50 11.76
CA ALA A 180 11.12 -2.66 10.85
C ALA A 180 9.89 -2.06 11.52
N VAL A 181 9.14 -2.83 12.31
CA VAL A 181 7.96 -2.34 13.06
C VAL A 181 8.36 -1.21 14.01
N GLU A 182 9.42 -1.40 14.81
CA GLU A 182 9.94 -0.38 15.72
C GLU A 182 10.30 0.94 14.98
N ASN A 183 11.01 0.82 13.85
CA ASN A 183 11.38 1.99 13.04
C ASN A 183 10.15 2.71 12.47
N ILE A 184 9.12 1.96 12.07
CA ILE A 184 7.86 2.52 11.57
C ILE A 184 7.16 3.30 12.67
N ILE A 185 7.03 2.75 13.88
CA ILE A 185 6.41 3.43 15.04
C ILE A 185 7.14 4.76 15.33
N LYS A 186 8.47 4.74 15.40
CA LYS A 186 9.28 5.94 15.63
C LYS A 186 9.06 7.00 14.54
N SER A 187 9.00 6.59 13.29
CA SER A 187 8.79 7.49 12.15
C SER A 187 7.39 8.09 12.15
N LEU A 188 6.36 7.25 12.34
CA LEU A 188 4.96 7.72 12.41
C LEU A 188 4.75 8.69 13.58
N THR A 189 5.32 8.40 14.74
CA THR A 189 5.27 9.29 15.91
C THR A 189 5.90 10.66 15.60
N SER A 190 7.09 10.65 14.98
CA SER A 190 7.79 11.88 14.59
C SER A 190 7.02 12.67 13.54
N TRP A 191 6.48 11.99 12.52
CA TRP A 191 5.73 12.64 11.44
C TRP A 191 4.40 13.21 11.93
N LYS A 192 3.67 12.47 12.77
CA LYS A 192 2.40 12.93 13.36
C LYS A 192 2.61 14.21 14.14
N ARG A 193 3.55 14.21 15.09
CA ARG A 193 3.87 15.40 15.88
C ARG A 193 4.29 16.58 15.02
N ALA A 194 5.20 16.34 14.06
CA ALA A 194 5.68 17.40 13.18
C ALA A 194 4.57 18.00 12.31
N LEU A 195 3.60 17.17 11.88
CA LEU A 195 2.44 17.63 11.11
C LEU A 195 1.47 18.44 11.97
N GLU A 196 1.15 17.97 13.19
CA GLU A 196 0.27 18.67 14.12
C GLU A 196 0.84 20.05 14.47
N ASP A 197 2.13 20.12 14.80
CA ASP A 197 2.84 21.39 15.05
C ASP A 197 2.83 22.31 13.81
N ALA A 198 2.98 21.74 12.60
CA ALA A 198 2.96 22.49 11.34
C ALA A 198 1.59 23.09 11.03
N ILE A 199 0.51 22.33 11.23
CA ILE A 199 -0.87 22.78 11.02
C ILE A 199 -1.20 23.95 11.97
N GLU A 200 -0.81 23.84 13.24
CA GLU A 200 -1.02 24.90 14.22
C GLU A 200 -0.24 26.17 13.84
N ARG A 201 0.99 26.02 13.38
CA ARG A 201 1.83 27.14 12.93
C ARG A 201 1.25 27.83 11.70
N HIS A 202 0.86 27.02 10.68
CA HIS A 202 0.21 27.52 9.48
C HIS A 202 -1.02 28.36 9.82
N TYR A 203 -1.89 27.85 10.70
CA TYR A 203 -3.10 28.57 11.10
C TYR A 203 -2.78 29.89 11.82
N LYS A 204 -1.72 29.95 12.65
CA LYS A 204 -1.30 31.18 13.34
C LYS A 204 -0.78 32.25 12.39
N GLU A 205 -0.13 31.84 11.30
CA GLU A 205 0.49 32.76 10.33
C GLU A 205 -0.49 33.20 9.23
N GLU A 206 -1.32 32.29 8.74
CA GLU A 206 -2.17 32.51 7.57
C GLU A 206 -3.64 32.79 7.93
N GLU A 207 -4.04 32.52 9.18
CA GLU A 207 -5.42 32.67 9.70
C GLU A 207 -6.46 31.75 9.03
N TYR A 208 -6.02 30.74 8.25
CA TYR A 208 -6.84 29.67 7.69
C TYR A 208 -6.17 28.31 7.76
N TYR A 209 -6.96 27.24 7.65
CA TYR A 209 -6.43 25.88 7.55
C TYR A 209 -6.16 25.52 6.10
N PHE A 210 -5.06 24.83 5.84
CA PHE A 210 -4.85 24.23 4.52
C PHE A 210 -5.88 23.14 4.28
N GLU A 211 -6.50 23.14 3.08
CA GLU A 211 -7.60 22.23 2.74
C GLU A 211 -7.32 21.45 1.46
N ILE A 212 -7.81 20.20 1.43
CA ILE A 212 -7.88 19.34 0.25
C ILE A 212 -9.34 18.89 0.12
N ASP A 213 -9.93 19.07 -1.05
CA ASP A 213 -11.34 18.74 -1.31
C ASP A 213 -12.30 19.32 -0.24
N ASN A 214 -12.10 20.61 0.11
CA ASN A 214 -12.85 21.34 1.16
C ASN A 214 -12.78 20.69 2.57
N LYS A 215 -11.78 19.87 2.83
CA LYS A 215 -11.51 19.29 4.15
C LYS A 215 -10.17 19.75 4.67
N LYS A 216 -10.14 20.17 5.93
CA LYS A 216 -8.89 20.53 6.61
C LYS A 216 -7.94 19.33 6.61
N VAL A 217 -6.69 19.59 6.27
CA VAL A 217 -5.66 18.54 6.40
C VAL A 217 -5.38 18.28 7.88
N GLN A 218 -5.24 17.01 8.21
CA GLN A 218 -4.94 16.53 9.55
C GLN A 218 -4.28 15.16 9.45
N TRP A 219 -3.91 14.59 10.59
CA TRP A 219 -3.47 13.21 10.64
C TRP A 219 -4.66 12.26 10.57
N ASP A 220 -4.90 11.69 9.37
CA ASP A 220 -6.01 10.77 9.11
C ASP A 220 -5.58 9.29 9.05
N LEU A 221 -4.26 9.03 8.97
CA LEU A 221 -3.73 7.68 8.80
C LEU A 221 -4.09 6.78 9.98
N ASN A 222 -4.66 5.62 9.68
CA ASN A 222 -4.98 4.56 10.62
C ASN A 222 -4.30 3.24 10.25
N PHE A 223 -4.19 2.32 11.20
CA PHE A 223 -3.66 0.98 10.98
C PHE A 223 -4.78 -0.01 10.68
N ALA A 224 -4.85 -0.51 9.45
CA ALA A 224 -5.82 -1.54 9.06
C ALA A 224 -5.46 -2.91 9.67
N GLY A 225 -4.17 -3.20 9.77
CA GLY A 225 -3.69 -4.46 10.31
C GLY A 225 -2.47 -5.00 9.57
N TYR A 226 -2.05 -6.19 9.96
CA TYR A 226 -0.89 -6.86 9.38
C TYR A 226 -1.27 -8.21 8.77
N VAL A 227 -0.42 -8.66 7.82
CA VAL A 227 -0.50 -9.99 7.22
C VAL A 227 0.87 -10.66 7.34
N MET A 228 0.93 -11.80 8.02
CA MET A 228 2.15 -12.59 8.14
C MET A 228 2.41 -13.35 6.84
N GLN A 229 3.59 -13.18 6.25
CA GLN A 229 3.94 -13.75 4.96
C GLN A 229 5.16 -14.65 5.02
N GLN A 230 5.21 -15.61 4.07
CA GLN A 230 6.40 -16.40 3.74
C GLN A 230 7.01 -17.17 4.92
N TYR A 231 6.20 -17.57 5.91
CA TYR A 231 6.71 -18.41 6.98
C TYR A 231 6.53 -19.91 6.68
N ARG A 232 7.45 -20.73 7.20
CA ARG A 232 7.37 -22.19 7.10
C ARG A 232 6.51 -22.71 8.24
N ALA A 233 5.32 -23.20 7.93
CA ALA A 233 4.48 -23.91 8.87
C ALA A 233 4.51 -25.41 8.65
N LYS A 234 4.51 -26.20 9.72
CA LYS A 234 4.21 -27.64 9.69
C LYS A 234 2.76 -27.84 10.12
N LYS A 235 2.03 -28.73 9.44
CA LYS A 235 0.74 -29.21 9.94
C LYS A 235 0.97 -30.20 11.08
N LYS A 236 0.48 -29.89 12.27
CA LYS A 236 0.43 -30.81 13.39
C LYS A 236 -1.05 -30.91 13.82
N GLU A 237 -1.61 -32.13 13.81
CA GLU A 237 -3.02 -32.38 14.14
C GLU A 237 -4.01 -31.55 13.31
N GLY A 238 -3.70 -31.30 12.01
CA GLY A 238 -4.54 -30.50 11.13
C GLY A 238 -4.37 -28.97 11.25
N VAL A 239 -3.68 -28.48 12.28
CA VAL A 239 -3.40 -27.05 12.51
C VAL A 239 -2.00 -26.71 12.02
N ARG A 240 -1.85 -25.58 11.34
CA ARG A 240 -0.52 -25.04 10.96
C ARG A 240 0.16 -24.47 12.19
N GLN A 241 1.36 -24.94 12.46
CA GLN A 241 2.22 -24.42 13.54
C GLN A 241 3.57 -23.99 12.97
N ALA A 242 4.09 -22.88 13.49
CA ALA A 242 5.44 -22.41 13.18
C ALA A 242 6.48 -23.39 13.74
N VAL A 243 7.66 -23.43 13.15
CA VAL A 243 8.74 -24.32 13.59
C VAL A 243 9.58 -23.61 14.65
N GLY A 244 9.60 -24.11 15.87
CA GLY A 244 10.42 -23.77 17.04
C GLY A 244 11.12 -22.38 17.13
N ALA A 245 12.16 -22.15 16.31
CA ALA A 245 12.85 -20.86 16.31
C ALA A 245 11.98 -19.69 15.81
N PHE A 246 11.01 -19.94 14.93
CA PHE A 246 10.09 -18.94 14.42
C PHE A 246 9.01 -18.56 15.45
N GLU A 247 8.63 -19.45 16.35
CA GLU A 247 7.65 -19.14 17.40
C GLU A 247 8.12 -17.99 18.28
N ARG A 248 9.39 -18.01 18.69
CA ARG A 248 9.98 -16.93 19.52
C ARG A 248 10.03 -15.59 18.79
N ILE A 249 10.26 -15.61 17.47
CA ILE A 249 10.27 -14.39 16.65
C ILE A 249 8.84 -13.86 16.53
N ILE A 250 7.85 -14.72 16.28
CA ILE A 250 6.43 -14.35 16.21
C ILE A 250 5.95 -13.74 17.53
N GLU A 251 6.31 -14.34 18.68
CA GLU A 251 5.94 -13.80 19.99
C GLU A 251 6.51 -12.38 20.22
N LYS A 252 7.78 -12.17 19.87
CA LYS A 252 8.39 -10.84 19.94
C LYS A 252 7.76 -9.85 18.97
N GLN A 253 7.50 -10.26 17.70
CA GLN A 253 6.82 -9.41 16.73
C GLN A 253 5.42 -9.01 17.20
N LYS A 254 4.70 -9.89 17.91
CA LYS A 254 3.39 -9.56 18.48
C LYS A 254 3.47 -8.43 19.50
N LEU A 255 4.54 -8.35 20.29
CA LEU A 255 4.72 -7.24 21.23
C LEU A 255 4.86 -5.91 20.50
N GLU A 256 5.70 -5.84 19.46
CA GLU A 256 5.87 -4.64 18.64
C GLU A 256 4.58 -4.26 17.88
N LEU A 257 3.84 -5.27 17.40
CA LEU A 257 2.55 -5.05 16.75
C LEU A 257 1.48 -4.55 17.74
N ASN A 258 1.53 -4.97 18.98
CA ASN A 258 0.66 -4.43 20.04
C ASN A 258 1.00 -2.96 20.32
N GLU A 259 2.29 -2.58 20.34
CA GLU A 259 2.69 -1.17 20.46
C GLU A 259 2.18 -0.33 19.29
N LEU A 260 2.28 -0.85 18.04
CA LEU A 260 1.72 -0.20 16.87
C LEU A 260 0.20 -0.05 16.96
N SER A 261 -0.50 -1.10 17.39
CA SER A 261 -1.95 -1.05 17.59
C SER A 261 -2.34 -0.02 18.65
N ASN A 262 -1.58 0.06 19.75
CA ASN A 262 -1.78 1.05 20.81
C ASN A 262 -1.55 2.49 20.30
N PHE A 263 -0.57 2.71 19.42
CA PHE A 263 -0.33 4.02 18.81
C PHE A 263 -1.56 4.54 18.07
N PHE A 264 -2.35 3.64 17.48
CA PHE A 264 -3.59 3.95 16.76
C PHE A 264 -4.87 3.76 17.62
N ASN A 265 -4.75 3.44 18.89
CA ASN A 265 -5.87 3.13 19.80
C ASN A 265 -6.78 2.00 19.27
N ILE A 266 -6.19 0.97 18.67
CA ILE A 266 -6.90 -0.19 18.11
C ILE A 266 -6.65 -1.42 18.95
N SER A 267 -7.69 -2.24 19.20
CA SER A 267 -7.51 -3.56 19.84
C SER A 267 -6.60 -4.45 18.98
N PRO A 268 -5.51 -5.01 19.54
CA PRO A 268 -4.58 -5.87 18.80
C PRO A 268 -5.25 -7.05 18.08
N GLU A 269 -6.34 -7.57 18.62
CA GLU A 269 -7.10 -8.70 18.05
C GLU A 269 -7.73 -8.35 16.69
N LEU A 270 -8.04 -7.07 16.46
CA LEU A 270 -8.61 -6.57 15.20
C LEU A 270 -7.56 -6.33 14.11
N THR A 271 -6.28 -6.35 14.47
CA THR A 271 -5.18 -6.02 13.54
C THR A 271 -4.56 -7.25 12.87
N ASP A 272 -4.86 -8.47 13.30
CA ASP A 272 -4.43 -9.70 12.64
C ASP A 272 -5.36 -10.06 11.47
N LEU A 273 -5.01 -9.61 10.27
CA LEU A 273 -5.75 -9.90 9.06
C LEU A 273 -5.56 -11.35 8.59
N GLY A 274 -4.46 -12.00 8.96
CA GLY A 274 -4.20 -13.40 8.64
C GLY A 274 -2.78 -13.66 8.17
N GLU A 275 -2.61 -14.82 7.55
CA GLU A 275 -1.30 -15.32 7.14
C GLU A 275 -1.33 -15.88 5.71
N VAL A 276 -0.24 -15.63 4.99
CA VAL A 276 0.01 -16.20 3.66
C VAL A 276 1.31 -17.01 3.75
N PRO A 277 1.23 -18.35 3.73
CA PRO A 277 2.43 -19.17 3.75
C PRO A 277 3.23 -19.04 2.46
N THR A 278 4.41 -19.64 2.43
CA THR A 278 5.27 -19.62 1.25
C THR A 278 4.57 -20.25 0.03
N LEU A 279 4.35 -19.44 -1.00
CA LEU A 279 3.72 -19.82 -2.27
C LEU A 279 4.72 -19.83 -3.43
N SER A 280 6.00 -20.17 -3.17
CA SER A 280 7.12 -20.06 -4.11
C SER A 280 6.93 -20.78 -5.44
N SER A 281 6.09 -21.82 -5.49
CA SER A 281 5.84 -22.58 -6.72
C SER A 281 4.78 -21.94 -7.65
N VAL A 282 3.89 -21.13 -7.13
CA VAL A 282 2.77 -20.54 -7.90
C VAL A 282 2.90 -19.03 -8.10
N VAL A 283 3.69 -18.33 -7.30
CA VAL A 283 3.96 -16.90 -7.48
C VAL A 283 4.60 -16.60 -8.84
N PRO A 284 5.64 -17.33 -9.32
CA PRO A 284 6.21 -17.09 -10.66
C PRO A 284 5.19 -17.34 -11.78
N LEU A 285 4.34 -18.37 -11.64
CA LEU A 285 3.27 -18.64 -12.62
C LEU A 285 2.26 -17.48 -12.66
N SER A 286 1.89 -16.96 -11.50
CA SER A 286 0.98 -15.82 -11.38
C SER A 286 1.56 -14.55 -12.01
N GLN A 287 2.84 -14.28 -11.78
CA GLN A 287 3.55 -13.16 -12.41
C GLN A 287 3.63 -13.30 -13.93
N GLN A 288 4.02 -14.47 -14.42
CA GLN A 288 4.10 -14.75 -15.87
C GLN A 288 2.74 -14.69 -16.56
N ALA A 289 1.69 -15.16 -15.88
CA ALA A 289 0.32 -15.16 -16.42
C ALA A 289 -0.40 -13.81 -16.24
N HIS A 290 0.18 -12.85 -15.52
CA HIS A 290 -0.44 -11.61 -15.09
C HIS A 290 -1.85 -11.84 -14.55
N ALA A 291 -1.97 -12.79 -13.60
CA ALA A 291 -3.23 -13.25 -13.05
C ALA A 291 -3.14 -13.49 -11.54
N PRO A 292 -4.24 -13.31 -10.78
CA PRO A 292 -4.24 -13.63 -9.36
C PRO A 292 -3.85 -15.09 -9.12
N ILE A 293 -3.11 -15.36 -8.04
CA ILE A 293 -2.65 -16.72 -7.70
C ILE A 293 -3.83 -17.69 -7.61
N PHE A 294 -4.95 -17.26 -7.04
CA PHE A 294 -6.14 -18.07 -6.86
C PHE A 294 -6.98 -18.28 -8.15
N ASP A 295 -6.60 -17.64 -9.26
CA ASP A 295 -7.28 -17.69 -10.56
C ASP A 295 -6.46 -18.46 -11.61
N LEU A 296 -5.32 -19.01 -11.19
CA LEU A 296 -4.44 -19.76 -12.07
C LEU A 296 -5.05 -21.13 -12.45
N GLY A 297 -4.90 -21.51 -13.71
CA GLY A 297 -5.38 -22.77 -14.24
C GLY A 297 -4.36 -23.48 -15.12
N ALA A 298 -4.79 -24.55 -15.79
CA ALA A 298 -3.92 -25.33 -16.67
C ALA A 298 -3.26 -24.49 -17.77
N LYS A 299 -3.99 -23.51 -18.33
CA LYS A 299 -3.47 -22.58 -19.34
C LYS A 299 -2.29 -21.71 -18.85
N ASP A 300 -2.18 -21.55 -17.52
CA ASP A 300 -1.16 -20.72 -16.86
C ASP A 300 0.00 -21.59 -16.32
N GLY A 301 0.08 -22.88 -16.74
CA GLY A 301 1.14 -23.80 -16.35
C GLY A 301 0.89 -24.50 -15.00
N VAL A 302 -0.33 -24.46 -14.46
CA VAL A 302 -0.69 -25.17 -13.23
C VAL A 302 -0.81 -26.67 -13.52
N VAL A 303 0.01 -27.49 -12.82
CA VAL A 303 0.02 -28.95 -12.94
C VAL A 303 0.16 -29.60 -11.57
N GLY A 304 -0.42 -30.80 -11.41
CA GLY A 304 -0.23 -31.64 -10.23
C GLY A 304 -0.50 -30.92 -8.90
N ALA A 305 0.50 -30.87 -8.03
CA ALA A 305 0.40 -30.28 -6.70
C ALA A 305 0.16 -28.73 -6.71
N HIS A 306 0.37 -28.06 -7.85
CA HIS A 306 0.06 -26.63 -7.95
C HIS A 306 -1.42 -26.33 -7.75
N TYR A 307 -2.34 -27.20 -8.19
CA TYR A 307 -3.78 -27.02 -7.98
C TYR A 307 -4.14 -26.89 -6.49
N THR A 308 -3.52 -27.71 -5.64
CA THR A 308 -3.72 -27.60 -4.18
C THR A 308 -3.24 -26.25 -3.66
N ARG A 309 -2.10 -25.74 -4.16
CA ARG A 309 -1.57 -24.42 -3.77
C ARG A 309 -2.46 -23.27 -4.23
N VAL A 310 -3.02 -23.36 -5.43
CA VAL A 310 -3.98 -22.37 -5.96
C VAL A 310 -5.24 -22.35 -5.10
N SER A 311 -5.79 -23.52 -4.73
CA SER A 311 -6.96 -23.60 -3.85
C SER A 311 -6.67 -23.06 -2.45
N GLU A 312 -5.54 -23.42 -1.84
CA GLU A 312 -5.11 -22.87 -0.56
C GLU A 312 -4.95 -21.34 -0.63
N ALA A 313 -4.40 -20.81 -1.73
CA ALA A 313 -4.26 -19.36 -1.93
C ALA A 313 -5.62 -18.66 -1.98
N ALA A 314 -6.62 -19.25 -2.62
CA ALA A 314 -7.98 -18.72 -2.61
C ALA A 314 -8.52 -18.57 -1.19
N GLU A 315 -8.38 -19.61 -0.34
CA GLU A 315 -8.83 -19.55 1.04
C GLU A 315 -8.18 -18.41 1.83
N PHE A 316 -6.85 -18.22 1.67
CA PHE A 316 -6.13 -17.16 2.39
C PHE A 316 -6.53 -15.75 1.93
N PHE A 317 -6.49 -15.50 0.61
CA PHE A 317 -6.76 -14.17 0.10
C PHE A 317 -8.23 -13.77 0.30
N HIS A 318 -9.17 -14.71 0.16
CA HIS A 318 -10.59 -14.44 0.41
C HIS A 318 -10.86 -14.15 1.90
N LYS A 319 -10.22 -14.91 2.81
CA LYS A 319 -10.33 -14.67 4.24
C LYS A 319 -9.73 -13.33 4.65
N ILE A 320 -8.52 -12.99 4.14
CA ILE A 320 -7.85 -11.73 4.46
C ILE A 320 -8.66 -10.55 3.93
N SER A 321 -9.15 -10.60 2.69
CA SER A 321 -9.97 -9.53 2.13
C SER A 321 -11.30 -9.34 2.87
N GLY A 322 -11.92 -10.44 3.33
CA GLY A 322 -13.11 -10.37 4.18
C GLY A 322 -12.84 -9.68 5.50
N LYS A 323 -11.78 -10.07 6.22
CA LYS A 323 -11.36 -9.43 7.46
C LYS A 323 -10.99 -7.95 7.26
N LEU A 324 -10.34 -7.61 6.13
CA LEU A 324 -10.01 -6.23 5.81
C LEU A 324 -11.28 -5.40 5.65
N ILE A 325 -12.28 -5.88 4.92
CA ILE A 325 -13.58 -5.20 4.78
C ILE A 325 -14.25 -5.00 6.15
N GLU A 326 -14.31 -6.05 6.96
CA GLU A 326 -14.88 -5.98 8.30
C GLU A 326 -14.17 -4.94 9.17
N ARG A 327 -12.83 -4.96 9.17
CA ARG A 327 -12.00 -4.01 9.91
C ARG A 327 -12.28 -2.56 9.49
N LEU A 328 -12.38 -2.30 8.17
CA LEU A 328 -12.60 -0.96 7.62
C LEU A 328 -14.04 -0.46 7.76
N SER A 329 -14.99 -1.36 8.03
CA SER A 329 -16.40 -1.00 8.23
C SER A 329 -16.69 -0.54 9.66
N ASN A 330 -15.80 -0.85 10.60
CA ASN A 330 -15.93 -0.51 12.03
C ASN A 330 -15.22 0.81 12.40
N ASP A 331 -14.60 1.49 11.45
CA ASP A 331 -14.04 2.84 11.51
C ASP A 331 -14.82 3.80 10.57
#